data_2b7763e6e933bd2a77a650aad189b785
#
_entry.id   2b7763e6e933bd2a77a650aad189b785
#
_cell.length_a   1.000
_cell.length_b   1.000
_cell.length_c   1.000
_cell.angle_alpha   90.00
_cell.angle_beta   90.00
_cell.angle_gamma   90.00
#
_symmetry.space_group_name_H-M   'P 1'
#
loop_
_entity.id
_entity.type
_entity.pdbx_description
1 polymer ?
#
loop_
_entity_poly.entity_id
_entity_poly.type
_entity_poly.pdbx_seq_one_letter_code
_entity_poly.pdbx_strand_id
1 'polypeptide(L)'
;MLFANSTAILTDAFPAHRRGMALGVNQVAAIAGSFIGLIIGGLLAVIDWRAVFLVSVPIGIIGTIWSYVSLKEVGARNPGKLDWPGNITFALGLSALLTAITYGIQPYGDSTTGWTNPWVLGGIVGGILLLVAFVFIELRSSAPMFDMRLFRIRAFAMANLAGLLAAIGRGGLQFMLIIWLQGIWLPLHGYAYADTPLWAGIYMLPITIGFLIAGPISGTLSDRFGARLFATVGLLIVSVTFVLLLLIPVNFEYWQFAIITGLSGLGSGMFGAPNRSAIMNSVPASERGAASGMAGTVLNAGTSLSIGLFFSLLIAGLATSLPDAMKSGLTAHGVPADAAAQIAQLPPVGSVFAAFLGYNPIQTLLGPTGVLDHLPASDVAALTGNQFFPQLISEPFHDGLVIVFLAAAIMSLIGAIASLVRGRHYVHAATAPVPVVSSAS
;
A
#
# COMPACT_ATOMS: atom_id res chain seq x y z
N MET A 1 13.70 -4.80 9.71
CA MET A 1 14.54 -5.92 10.22
C MET A 1 13.74 -7.05 10.85
N LEU A 2 12.84 -6.82 11.79
CA LEU A 2 12.05 -7.89 12.47
C LEU A 2 11.28 -8.79 11.49
N PHE A 3 10.61 -8.23 10.49
CA PHE A 3 9.83 -8.98 9.50
C PHE A 3 10.69 -9.91 8.62
N ALA A 4 11.87 -9.46 8.22
CA ALA A 4 12.79 -10.26 7.41
C ALA A 4 13.32 -11.46 8.20
N ASN A 5 13.71 -11.21 9.45
CA ASN A 5 14.22 -12.26 10.34
C ASN A 5 13.12 -13.27 10.72
N SER A 6 11.89 -12.83 11.01
CA SER A 6 10.80 -13.73 11.35
C SER A 6 10.50 -14.72 10.22
N THR A 7 10.51 -14.26 8.97
CA THR A 7 10.28 -15.11 7.80
C THR A 7 11.40 -16.15 7.63
N ALA A 8 12.66 -15.75 7.82
CA ALA A 8 13.81 -16.65 7.73
C ALA A 8 13.76 -17.72 8.85
N ILE A 9 13.55 -17.29 10.10
CA ILE A 9 13.48 -18.19 11.27
C ILE A 9 12.35 -19.20 11.08
N LEU A 10 11.15 -18.77 10.66
CA LEU A 10 10.02 -19.67 10.41
C LEU A 10 10.33 -20.68 9.30
N THR A 11 11.02 -20.23 8.23
CA THR A 11 11.37 -21.11 7.11
C THR A 11 12.38 -22.17 7.52
N ASP A 12 13.29 -21.87 8.45
CA ASP A 12 14.29 -22.81 8.95
C ASP A 12 13.74 -23.70 10.06
N ALA A 13 12.80 -23.20 10.88
CA ALA A 13 12.17 -23.96 11.96
C ALA A 13 11.14 -24.99 11.45
N PHE A 14 10.48 -24.72 10.30
CA PHE A 14 9.42 -25.59 9.78
C PHE A 14 9.89 -26.39 8.55
N PRO A 15 9.49 -27.70 8.46
CA PRO A 15 9.79 -28.51 7.29
C PRO A 15 9.07 -27.98 6.05
N ALA A 16 9.59 -28.26 4.86
CA ALA A 16 9.13 -27.70 3.58
C ALA A 16 7.61 -27.81 3.36
N HIS A 17 7.01 -28.94 3.80
CA HIS A 17 5.58 -29.22 3.63
C HIS A 17 4.66 -28.46 4.61
N ARG A 18 5.19 -27.68 5.56
CA ARG A 18 4.45 -26.84 6.53
C ARG A 18 4.83 -25.37 6.48
N ARG A 19 5.76 -24.98 5.62
CA ARG A 19 6.25 -23.59 5.52
C ARG A 19 5.15 -22.62 5.10
N GLY A 20 4.32 -23.01 4.13
CA GLY A 20 3.22 -22.18 3.66
C GLY A 20 2.24 -21.85 4.77
N MET A 21 1.88 -22.86 5.58
CA MET A 21 1.02 -22.68 6.76
C MET A 21 1.67 -21.71 7.77
N ALA A 22 2.95 -21.95 8.14
CA ALA A 22 3.65 -21.12 9.11
C ALA A 22 3.79 -19.65 8.67
N LEU A 23 4.13 -19.43 7.39
CA LEU A 23 4.20 -18.10 6.80
C LEU A 23 2.81 -17.45 6.67
N GLY A 24 1.78 -18.24 6.42
CA GLY A 24 0.38 -17.78 6.43
C GLY A 24 -0.04 -17.25 7.79
N VAL A 25 0.22 -18.03 8.86
CA VAL A 25 -0.06 -17.61 10.25
C VAL A 25 0.74 -16.34 10.63
N ASN A 26 2.00 -16.25 10.21
CA ASN A 26 2.82 -15.05 10.44
C ASN A 26 2.22 -13.80 9.76
N GLN A 27 1.71 -13.96 8.54
CA GLN A 27 1.03 -12.86 7.83
C GLN A 27 -0.28 -12.45 8.53
N VAL A 28 -1.04 -13.44 9.01
CA VAL A 28 -2.25 -13.18 9.80
C VAL A 28 -1.92 -12.40 11.05
N ALA A 29 -0.90 -12.80 11.81
CA ALA A 29 -0.46 -12.10 13.03
C ALA A 29 -0.06 -10.64 12.73
N ALA A 30 0.64 -10.39 11.63
CA ALA A 30 1.05 -9.06 11.24
C ALA A 30 -0.15 -8.16 10.90
N ILE A 31 -1.12 -8.68 10.15
CA ILE A 31 -2.31 -7.91 9.74
C ILE A 31 -3.28 -7.72 10.91
N ALA A 32 -3.51 -8.77 11.70
CA ALA A 32 -4.31 -8.67 12.91
C ALA A 32 -3.73 -7.63 13.88
N GLY A 33 -2.39 -7.64 14.06
CA GLY A 33 -1.70 -6.64 14.87
C GLY A 33 -1.88 -5.23 14.37
N SER A 34 -1.78 -5.00 13.05
CA SER A 34 -2.02 -3.69 12.44
C SER A 34 -3.46 -3.23 12.65
N PHE A 35 -4.41 -4.15 12.60
CA PHE A 35 -5.82 -3.86 12.78
C PHE A 35 -6.17 -3.53 14.24
N ILE A 36 -5.68 -4.35 15.18
CA ILE A 36 -5.81 -4.10 16.61
C ILE A 36 -5.16 -2.75 16.96
N GLY A 37 -3.99 -2.47 16.37
CA GLY A 37 -3.30 -1.19 16.51
C GLY A 37 -4.13 0.00 16.03
N LEU A 38 -4.84 -0.13 14.91
CA LEU A 38 -5.72 0.92 14.39
C LEU A 38 -6.90 1.21 15.34
N ILE A 39 -7.56 0.16 15.84
CA ILE A 39 -8.68 0.29 16.79
C ILE A 39 -8.21 0.90 18.11
N ILE A 40 -7.16 0.36 18.70
CA ILE A 40 -6.58 0.88 19.95
C ILE A 40 -6.09 2.31 19.75
N GLY A 41 -5.42 2.59 18.62
CA GLY A 41 -4.95 3.92 18.27
C GLY A 41 -6.10 4.92 18.16
N GLY A 42 -7.20 4.55 17.49
CA GLY A 42 -8.40 5.38 17.39
C GLY A 42 -9.05 5.67 18.73
N LEU A 43 -9.19 4.66 19.59
CA LEU A 43 -9.74 4.83 20.95
C LEU A 43 -8.85 5.70 21.83
N LEU A 44 -7.54 5.52 21.78
CA LEU A 44 -6.59 6.29 22.59
C LEU A 44 -6.44 7.73 22.09
N ALA A 45 -6.57 7.98 20.78
CA ALA A 45 -6.47 9.31 20.21
C ALA A 45 -7.55 10.26 20.74
N VAL A 46 -8.73 9.73 21.11
CA VAL A 46 -9.82 10.51 21.72
C VAL A 46 -9.46 10.96 23.15
N ILE A 47 -8.64 10.17 23.85
CA ILE A 47 -8.24 10.46 25.24
C ILE A 47 -7.03 11.40 25.24
N ASP A 48 -5.95 10.99 24.59
CA ASP A 48 -4.71 11.76 24.38
C ASP A 48 -3.95 11.17 23.20
N TRP A 49 -3.64 11.97 22.20
CA TRP A 49 -2.85 11.52 21.03
C TRP A 49 -1.48 10.91 21.42
N ARG A 50 -0.90 11.34 22.56
CA ARG A 50 0.35 10.79 23.08
C ARG A 50 0.22 9.35 23.56
N ALA A 51 -0.97 8.94 24.03
CA ALA A 51 -1.24 7.59 24.49
C ALA A 51 -1.10 6.56 23.34
N VAL A 52 -1.36 6.97 22.10
CA VAL A 52 -1.17 6.13 20.90
C VAL A 52 0.30 5.68 20.77
N PHE A 53 1.25 6.56 21.06
CA PHE A 53 2.67 6.22 21.04
C PHE A 53 3.11 5.46 22.29
N LEU A 54 2.59 5.86 23.46
CA LEU A 54 2.96 5.25 24.73
C LEU A 54 2.56 3.78 24.85
N VAL A 55 1.43 3.38 24.24
CA VAL A 55 0.97 1.98 24.25
C VAL A 55 1.92 1.03 23.52
N SER A 56 2.67 1.52 22.54
CA SER A 56 3.64 0.71 21.80
C SER A 56 4.88 0.35 22.64
N VAL A 57 5.19 1.14 23.66
CA VAL A 57 6.39 0.95 24.51
C VAL A 57 6.31 -0.35 25.34
N PRO A 58 5.25 -0.60 26.15
CA PRO A 58 5.15 -1.87 26.88
C PRO A 58 5.06 -3.09 25.97
N ILE A 59 4.36 -2.98 24.83
CA ILE A 59 4.28 -4.05 23.84
C ILE A 59 5.66 -4.37 23.28
N GLY A 60 6.45 -3.33 22.95
CA GLY A 60 7.81 -3.48 22.46
C GLY A 60 8.74 -4.13 23.49
N ILE A 61 8.66 -3.71 24.75
CA ILE A 61 9.45 -4.30 25.85
C ILE A 61 9.10 -5.78 26.05
N ILE A 62 7.81 -6.11 26.16
CA ILE A 62 7.34 -7.49 26.31
C ILE A 62 7.80 -8.34 25.12
N GLY A 63 7.63 -7.84 23.89
CA GLY A 63 8.06 -8.54 22.69
C GLY A 63 9.57 -8.78 22.65
N THR A 64 10.38 -7.82 23.08
CA THR A 64 11.83 -7.94 23.15
C THR A 64 12.28 -8.99 24.18
N ILE A 65 11.70 -8.93 25.39
CA ILE A 65 11.98 -9.91 26.45
C ILE A 65 11.57 -11.32 26.01
N TRP A 66 10.38 -11.45 25.44
CA TRP A 66 9.90 -12.73 24.94
C TRP A 66 10.78 -13.29 23.84
N SER A 67 11.17 -12.48 22.86
CA SER A 67 12.11 -12.88 21.82
C SER A 67 13.44 -13.36 22.41
N TYR A 68 13.98 -12.62 23.36
CA TYR A 68 15.27 -12.96 23.98
C TYR A 68 15.22 -14.30 24.73
N VAL A 69 14.11 -14.58 25.42
CA VAL A 69 13.94 -15.83 26.21
C VAL A 69 13.58 -17.02 25.34
N SER A 70 12.75 -16.81 24.27
CA SER A 70 12.15 -17.92 23.52
C SER A 70 12.91 -18.30 22.27
N LEU A 71 13.61 -17.35 21.63
CA LEU A 71 14.35 -17.63 20.40
C LEU A 71 15.70 -18.29 20.72
N LYS A 72 15.93 -19.48 20.13
CA LYS A 72 17.23 -20.15 20.13
C LYS A 72 17.93 -19.84 18.81
N GLU A 73 19.26 -19.64 18.85
CA GLU A 73 20.05 -19.52 17.63
C GLU A 73 20.06 -20.85 16.88
N VAL A 74 19.36 -20.91 15.75
CA VAL A 74 19.25 -22.12 14.91
C VAL A 74 20.10 -22.01 13.65
N GLY A 75 20.61 -20.81 13.31
CA GLY A 75 21.35 -20.52 12.07
C GLY A 75 22.86 -20.40 12.28
N ALA A 76 23.64 -20.72 11.24
CA ALA A 76 25.06 -20.43 11.20
C ALA A 76 25.27 -18.90 11.15
N ARG A 77 26.02 -18.34 12.11
CA ARG A 77 26.47 -16.95 12.07
C ARG A 77 27.41 -16.75 10.90
N ASN A 78 26.97 -16.00 9.91
CA ASN A 78 27.85 -15.53 8.86
C ASN A 78 28.11 -14.03 9.11
N PRO A 79 29.26 -13.65 9.69
CA PRO A 79 29.60 -12.25 9.92
C PRO A 79 29.89 -11.57 8.57
N GLY A 80 28.82 -11.12 7.91
CA GLY A 80 28.92 -10.34 6.68
C GLY A 80 29.33 -8.89 6.97
N LYS A 81 30.14 -8.30 6.09
CA LYS A 81 30.39 -6.85 6.11
C LYS A 81 29.13 -6.13 5.68
N LEU A 82 28.80 -4.99 6.30
CA LEU A 82 27.71 -4.13 5.86
C LEU A 82 28.09 -3.46 4.53
N ASP A 83 27.19 -3.55 3.55
CA ASP A 83 27.34 -2.81 2.30
C ASP A 83 26.82 -1.37 2.47
N TRP A 84 27.71 -0.51 2.98
CA TRP A 84 27.38 0.92 3.14
C TRP A 84 27.10 1.62 1.81
N PRO A 85 27.90 1.44 0.74
CA PRO A 85 27.61 2.08 -0.54
C PRO A 85 26.27 1.67 -1.13
N GLY A 86 25.94 0.37 -1.11
CA GLY A 86 24.64 -0.13 -1.56
C GLY A 86 23.48 0.44 -0.75
N ASN A 87 23.57 0.43 0.58
CA ASN A 87 22.54 1.00 1.46
C ASN A 87 22.31 2.48 1.21
N ILE A 88 23.38 3.28 1.12
CA ILE A 88 23.27 4.74 0.93
C ILE A 88 22.68 5.07 -0.44
N THR A 89 23.16 4.43 -1.51
CA THR A 89 22.65 4.69 -2.88
C THR A 89 21.21 4.27 -3.03
N PHE A 90 20.81 3.14 -2.45
CA PHE A 90 19.41 2.70 -2.45
C PHE A 90 18.53 3.67 -1.66
N ALA A 91 18.91 4.03 -0.43
CA ALA A 91 18.13 4.92 0.41
C ALA A 91 17.97 6.31 -0.22
N LEU A 92 19.06 6.90 -0.73
CA LEU A 92 19.02 8.20 -1.39
C LEU A 92 18.22 8.15 -2.70
N GLY A 93 18.41 7.09 -3.50
CA GLY A 93 17.69 6.92 -4.77
C GLY A 93 16.18 6.80 -4.57
N LEU A 94 15.75 5.95 -3.62
CA LEU A 94 14.34 5.78 -3.31
C LEU A 94 13.75 7.06 -2.67
N SER A 95 14.47 7.71 -1.76
CA SER A 95 14.03 8.96 -1.13
C SER A 95 13.89 10.08 -2.14
N ALA A 96 14.85 10.24 -3.07
CA ALA A 96 14.78 11.24 -4.13
C ALA A 96 13.55 11.01 -5.02
N LEU A 97 13.32 9.76 -5.41
CA LEU A 97 12.17 9.39 -6.23
C LEU A 97 10.83 9.67 -5.52
N LEU A 98 10.70 9.24 -4.27
CA LEU A 98 9.50 9.48 -3.47
C LEU A 98 9.24 10.97 -3.23
N THR A 99 10.29 11.74 -2.92
CA THR A 99 10.20 13.18 -2.75
C THR A 99 9.77 13.85 -4.05
N ALA A 100 10.38 13.48 -5.17
CA ALA A 100 10.02 14.03 -6.48
C ALA A 100 8.55 13.72 -6.85
N ILE A 101 8.07 12.50 -6.61
CA ILE A 101 6.66 12.13 -6.84
C ILE A 101 5.74 12.98 -5.94
N THR A 102 6.10 13.16 -4.66
CA THR A 102 5.30 13.95 -3.71
C THR A 102 5.22 15.43 -4.12
N TYR A 103 6.32 16.01 -4.60
CA TYR A 103 6.31 17.39 -5.09
C TYR A 103 5.70 17.54 -6.50
N GLY A 104 5.71 16.45 -7.29
CA GLY A 104 5.09 16.43 -8.60
C GLY A 104 3.56 16.60 -8.60
N ILE A 105 2.89 16.27 -7.49
CA ILE A 105 1.45 16.48 -7.32
C ILE A 105 1.09 17.87 -6.78
N GLN A 106 2.08 18.65 -6.33
CA GLN A 106 1.87 20.02 -5.83
C GLN A 106 1.85 21.01 -7.01
N PRO A 107 1.11 22.11 -6.92
CA PRO A 107 1.11 23.15 -7.95
C PRO A 107 2.50 23.75 -8.16
N TYR A 108 2.83 24.08 -9.40
CA TYR A 108 4.08 24.78 -9.74
C TYR A 108 3.87 25.79 -10.87
N GLY A 109 4.20 27.07 -10.62
CA GLY A 109 3.91 28.15 -11.56
C GLY A 109 2.41 28.26 -11.82
N ASP A 110 2.03 28.33 -13.09
CA ASP A 110 0.62 28.38 -13.53
C ASP A 110 -0.01 27.00 -13.70
N SER A 111 0.74 25.92 -13.43
CA SER A 111 0.24 24.56 -13.58
C SER A 111 -0.36 24.04 -12.27
N THR A 112 -1.46 23.28 -12.37
CA THR A 112 -2.12 22.63 -11.23
C THR A 112 -1.30 21.49 -10.62
N THR A 113 -0.22 21.06 -11.30
CA THR A 113 0.72 20.02 -10.86
C THR A 113 2.16 20.46 -11.11
N GLY A 114 3.11 19.86 -10.39
CA GLY A 114 4.52 20.20 -10.44
C GLY A 114 5.39 19.28 -11.31
N TRP A 115 4.80 18.50 -12.20
CA TRP A 115 5.56 17.54 -13.03
C TRP A 115 6.57 18.22 -13.97
N THR A 116 6.36 19.49 -14.31
CA THR A 116 7.27 20.31 -15.13
C THR A 116 8.33 21.03 -14.29
N ASN A 117 8.27 20.96 -12.95
CA ASN A 117 9.23 21.58 -12.06
C ASN A 117 10.64 20.96 -12.27
N PRO A 118 11.69 21.75 -12.54
CA PRO A 118 13.04 21.24 -12.71
C PRO A 118 13.57 20.41 -11.53
N TRP A 119 13.18 20.76 -10.29
CA TRP A 119 13.56 19.99 -9.10
C TRP A 119 12.89 18.61 -9.05
N VAL A 120 11.63 18.51 -9.49
CA VAL A 120 10.91 17.24 -9.60
C VAL A 120 11.56 16.36 -10.67
N LEU A 121 11.82 16.92 -11.86
CA LEU A 121 12.51 16.19 -12.93
C LEU A 121 13.92 15.77 -12.51
N GLY A 122 14.66 16.67 -11.86
CA GLY A 122 15.99 16.38 -11.32
C GLY A 122 15.96 15.28 -10.25
N GLY A 123 14.96 15.30 -9.38
CA GLY A 123 14.74 14.26 -8.36
C GLY A 123 14.38 12.89 -8.95
N ILE A 124 13.53 12.86 -9.99
CA ILE A 124 13.19 11.61 -10.70
C ILE A 124 14.43 11.04 -11.41
N VAL A 125 15.10 11.87 -12.23
CA VAL A 125 16.29 11.43 -12.97
C VAL A 125 17.41 11.04 -11.99
N GLY A 126 17.70 11.87 -11.01
CA GLY A 126 18.72 11.60 -9.98
C GLY A 126 18.41 10.34 -9.16
N GLY A 127 17.13 10.16 -8.76
CA GLY A 127 16.67 8.96 -8.06
C GLY A 127 16.85 7.70 -8.89
N ILE A 128 16.46 7.72 -10.17
CA ILE A 128 16.65 6.61 -11.09
C ILE A 128 18.16 6.32 -11.29
N LEU A 129 18.97 7.33 -11.50
CA LEU A 129 20.42 7.17 -11.67
C LEU A 129 21.07 6.55 -10.42
N LEU A 130 20.66 6.97 -9.22
CA LEU A 130 21.13 6.39 -7.96
C LEU A 130 20.69 4.92 -7.80
N LEU A 131 19.46 4.56 -8.19
CA LEU A 131 19.01 3.17 -8.17
C LEU A 131 19.75 2.31 -9.22
N VAL A 132 20.07 2.87 -10.37
CA VAL A 132 20.92 2.20 -11.36
C VAL A 132 22.35 2.02 -10.82
N ALA A 133 22.93 3.06 -10.23
CA ALA A 133 24.24 2.98 -9.55
C ALA A 133 24.24 1.93 -8.44
N PHE A 134 23.16 1.86 -7.64
CA PHE A 134 22.95 0.82 -6.64
C PHE A 134 23.09 -0.58 -7.26
N VAL A 135 22.41 -0.86 -8.38
CA VAL A 135 22.53 -2.17 -9.06
C VAL A 135 23.98 -2.46 -9.47
N PHE A 136 24.70 -1.46 -10.01
CA PHE A 136 26.10 -1.65 -10.37
C PHE A 136 27.03 -1.88 -9.17
N ILE A 137 26.76 -1.22 -8.05
CA ILE A 137 27.50 -1.41 -6.80
C ILE A 137 27.26 -2.83 -6.27
N GLU A 138 26.00 -3.28 -6.20
CA GLU A 138 25.64 -4.62 -5.74
C GLU A 138 26.26 -5.74 -6.59
N LEU A 139 26.33 -5.53 -7.93
CA LEU A 139 26.95 -6.50 -8.82
C LEU A 139 28.47 -6.62 -8.62
N ARG A 140 29.13 -5.61 -8.00
CA ARG A 140 30.58 -5.57 -7.77
C ARG A 140 30.94 -5.79 -6.29
N SER A 141 29.97 -5.69 -5.39
CA SER A 141 30.19 -5.85 -3.95
C SER A 141 30.61 -7.28 -3.61
N SER A 142 31.59 -7.41 -2.71
CA SER A 142 31.98 -8.70 -2.15
C SER A 142 31.02 -9.22 -1.07
N ALA A 143 30.21 -8.33 -0.50
CA ALA A 143 29.19 -8.65 0.50
C ALA A 143 27.90 -7.82 0.20
N PRO A 144 27.21 -8.14 -0.91
CA PRO A 144 26.09 -7.35 -1.37
C PRO A 144 24.91 -7.42 -0.39
N MET A 145 24.19 -6.29 -0.20
CA MET A 145 22.92 -6.26 0.53
C MET A 145 21.85 -6.98 -0.29
N PHE A 146 21.88 -6.79 -1.60
CA PHE A 146 21.03 -7.46 -2.59
C PHE A 146 21.89 -8.38 -3.46
N ASP A 147 21.84 -9.69 -3.21
CA ASP A 147 22.52 -10.61 -4.13
C ASP A 147 21.76 -10.69 -5.46
N MET A 148 22.21 -9.89 -6.43
CA MET A 148 21.64 -9.83 -7.77
C MET A 148 21.70 -11.18 -8.51
N ARG A 149 22.55 -12.13 -8.07
CA ARG A 149 22.61 -13.46 -8.67
C ARG A 149 21.32 -14.26 -8.43
N LEU A 150 20.62 -13.99 -7.32
CA LEU A 150 19.34 -14.63 -7.02
C LEU A 150 18.28 -14.30 -8.06
N PHE A 151 18.32 -13.11 -8.69
CA PHE A 151 17.40 -12.76 -9.76
C PHE A 151 17.62 -13.55 -11.06
N ARG A 152 18.73 -14.26 -11.22
CA ARG A 152 18.91 -15.24 -12.31
C ARG A 152 18.05 -16.48 -12.11
N ILE A 153 17.62 -16.76 -10.88
CA ILE A 153 16.67 -17.82 -10.57
C ILE A 153 15.28 -17.32 -10.97
N ARG A 154 14.74 -17.84 -12.06
CA ARG A 154 13.45 -17.39 -12.62
C ARG A 154 12.32 -17.40 -11.57
N ALA A 155 12.27 -18.42 -10.71
CA ALA A 155 11.26 -18.51 -9.67
C ALA A 155 11.38 -17.37 -8.66
N PHE A 156 12.60 -17.01 -8.26
CA PHE A 156 12.87 -15.90 -7.34
C PHE A 156 12.52 -14.54 -7.98
N ALA A 157 13.00 -14.28 -9.20
CA ALA A 157 12.77 -13.04 -9.90
C ALA A 157 11.27 -12.78 -10.14
N MET A 158 10.56 -13.78 -10.66
CA MET A 158 9.12 -13.65 -10.96
C MET A 158 8.27 -13.54 -9.70
N ALA A 159 8.64 -14.22 -8.61
CA ALA A 159 7.92 -14.11 -7.34
C ALA A 159 8.13 -12.73 -6.69
N ASN A 160 9.35 -12.15 -6.77
CA ASN A 160 9.59 -10.79 -6.29
C ASN A 160 8.91 -9.74 -7.17
N LEU A 161 8.90 -9.89 -8.49
CA LEU A 161 8.16 -9.00 -9.39
C LEU A 161 6.65 -9.03 -9.09
N ALA A 162 6.06 -10.22 -8.95
CA ALA A 162 4.66 -10.37 -8.57
C ALA A 162 4.40 -9.74 -7.18
N GLY A 163 5.33 -9.92 -6.23
CA GLY A 163 5.28 -9.31 -4.90
C GLY A 163 5.32 -7.79 -4.93
N LEU A 164 6.19 -7.19 -5.76
CA LEU A 164 6.29 -5.74 -5.95
C LEU A 164 4.97 -5.17 -6.49
N LEU A 165 4.46 -5.75 -7.58
CA LEU A 165 3.23 -5.27 -8.21
C LEU A 165 2.01 -5.43 -7.28
N ALA A 166 1.94 -6.54 -6.54
CA ALA A 166 0.91 -6.75 -5.53
C ALA A 166 1.02 -5.75 -4.36
N ALA A 167 2.24 -5.40 -3.94
CA ALA A 167 2.47 -4.42 -2.88
C ALA A 167 2.03 -3.02 -3.30
N ILE A 168 2.38 -2.62 -4.54
CA ILE A 168 1.96 -1.36 -5.12
C ILE A 168 0.42 -1.31 -5.20
N GLY A 169 -0.23 -2.32 -5.77
CA GLY A 169 -1.68 -2.38 -5.91
C GLY A 169 -2.40 -2.32 -4.55
N ARG A 170 -1.94 -3.10 -3.57
CA ARG A 170 -2.57 -3.17 -2.24
C ARG A 170 -2.41 -1.87 -1.43
N GLY A 171 -1.21 -1.29 -1.42
CA GLY A 171 -0.96 -0.05 -0.68
C GLY A 171 -1.79 1.11 -1.23
N GLY A 172 -1.83 1.25 -2.55
CA GLY A 172 -2.65 2.24 -3.23
C GLY A 172 -4.14 2.04 -3.01
N LEU A 173 -4.63 0.79 -3.12
CA LEU A 173 -6.03 0.48 -2.84
C LEU A 173 -6.44 0.94 -1.44
N GLN A 174 -5.69 0.53 -0.43
CA GLN A 174 -6.02 0.85 0.97
C GLN A 174 -6.09 2.36 1.18
N PHE A 175 -5.16 3.11 0.62
CA PHE A 175 -5.12 4.57 0.74
C PHE A 175 -6.30 5.23 0.01
N MET A 176 -6.59 4.80 -1.22
CA MET A 176 -7.71 5.33 -2.01
C MET A 176 -9.07 5.05 -1.37
N LEU A 177 -9.27 3.84 -0.83
CA LEU A 177 -10.52 3.50 -0.14
C LEU A 177 -10.73 4.31 1.13
N ILE A 178 -9.66 4.61 1.87
CA ILE A 178 -9.75 5.48 3.05
C ILE A 178 -10.18 6.89 2.65
N ILE A 179 -9.57 7.48 1.61
CA ILE A 179 -9.95 8.81 1.11
C ILE A 179 -11.40 8.81 0.62
N TRP A 180 -11.81 7.79 -0.12
CA TRP A 180 -13.18 7.68 -0.63
C TRP A 180 -14.20 7.61 0.50
N LEU A 181 -13.96 6.75 1.50
CA LEU A 181 -14.86 6.61 2.65
C LEU A 181 -14.90 7.88 3.49
N GLN A 182 -13.75 8.41 3.92
CA GLN A 182 -13.69 9.55 4.86
C GLN A 182 -14.03 10.86 4.19
N GLY A 183 -13.57 11.08 2.96
CA GLY A 183 -13.73 12.36 2.28
C GLY A 183 -15.06 12.53 1.57
N ILE A 184 -15.71 11.44 1.17
CA ILE A 184 -16.91 11.52 0.32
C ILE A 184 -18.06 10.69 0.90
N TRP A 185 -17.90 9.37 0.99
CA TRP A 185 -19.03 8.48 1.25
C TRP A 185 -19.66 8.67 2.63
N LEU A 186 -18.86 8.69 3.71
CA LEU A 186 -19.35 8.87 5.08
C LEU A 186 -20.01 10.24 5.31
N PRO A 187 -19.41 11.38 4.89
CA PRO A 187 -20.08 12.68 4.97
C PRO A 187 -21.42 12.72 4.23
N LEU A 188 -21.52 12.13 3.03
CA LEU A 188 -22.76 12.06 2.28
C LEU A 188 -23.85 11.21 2.97
N HIS A 189 -23.44 10.25 3.81
CA HIS A 189 -24.36 9.44 4.61
C HIS A 189 -24.63 10.01 6.01
N GLY A 190 -24.27 11.28 6.26
CA GLY A 190 -24.62 12.00 7.49
C GLY A 190 -23.74 11.67 8.69
N TYR A 191 -22.59 11.00 8.51
CA TYR A 191 -21.63 10.79 9.60
C TYR A 191 -20.95 12.10 9.97
N ALA A 192 -20.83 12.34 11.31
CA ALA A 192 -20.05 13.45 11.79
C ALA A 192 -18.59 13.26 11.39
N TYR A 193 -17.95 14.35 10.95
CA TYR A 193 -16.61 14.28 10.40
C TYR A 193 -15.58 13.70 11.39
N ALA A 194 -15.72 14.04 12.68
CA ALA A 194 -14.86 13.51 13.75
C ALA A 194 -14.90 11.97 13.85
N ASP A 195 -16.00 11.34 13.41
CA ASP A 195 -16.21 9.90 13.50
C ASP A 195 -15.78 9.16 12.23
N THR A 196 -15.56 9.88 11.12
CA THR A 196 -15.25 9.26 9.82
C THR A 196 -14.01 8.37 9.82
N PRO A 197 -12.90 8.66 10.57
CA PRO A 197 -11.75 7.78 10.62
C PRO A 197 -12.07 6.41 11.23
N LEU A 198 -12.87 6.40 12.30
CA LEU A 198 -13.29 5.17 12.96
C LEU A 198 -14.19 4.33 12.06
N TRP A 199 -15.22 4.95 11.48
CA TRP A 199 -16.15 4.25 10.61
C TRP A 199 -15.52 3.78 9.30
N ALA A 200 -14.59 4.54 8.71
CA ALA A 200 -13.82 4.07 7.57
C ALA A 200 -13.01 2.81 7.91
N GLY A 201 -12.38 2.76 9.08
CA GLY A 201 -11.70 1.56 9.57
C GLY A 201 -12.66 0.36 9.71
N ILE A 202 -13.84 0.56 10.29
CA ILE A 202 -14.88 -0.48 10.46
C ILE A 202 -15.38 -0.96 9.08
N TYR A 203 -15.66 -0.06 8.15
CA TYR A 203 -16.15 -0.41 6.83
C TYR A 203 -15.11 -1.09 5.93
N MET A 204 -13.83 -0.98 6.28
CA MET A 204 -12.75 -1.74 5.63
C MET A 204 -12.49 -3.13 6.26
N LEU A 205 -13.23 -3.53 7.31
CA LEU A 205 -13.11 -4.87 7.91
C LEU A 205 -13.21 -6.03 6.91
N PRO A 206 -14.11 -6.01 5.92
CA PRO A 206 -14.24 -7.13 4.99
C PRO A 206 -12.94 -7.49 4.27
N ILE A 207 -12.10 -6.51 3.91
CA ILE A 207 -10.79 -6.78 3.28
C ILE A 207 -9.86 -7.56 4.24
N THR A 208 -9.89 -7.19 5.52
CA THR A 208 -9.06 -7.83 6.55
C THR A 208 -9.55 -9.24 6.84
N ILE A 209 -10.86 -9.43 6.98
CA ILE A 209 -11.49 -10.74 7.22
C ILE A 209 -11.17 -11.68 6.05
N GLY A 210 -11.34 -11.23 4.81
CA GLY A 210 -11.01 -12.02 3.64
C GLY A 210 -9.54 -12.47 3.64
N PHE A 211 -8.62 -11.56 3.97
CA PHE A 211 -7.20 -11.89 4.06
C PHE A 211 -6.88 -12.88 5.19
N LEU A 212 -7.47 -12.70 6.37
CA LEU A 212 -7.27 -13.56 7.54
C LEU A 212 -7.72 -15.00 7.28
N ILE A 213 -8.80 -15.17 6.54
CA ILE A 213 -9.33 -16.50 6.17
C ILE A 213 -8.46 -17.13 5.08
N ALA A 214 -8.18 -16.38 4.02
CA ALA A 214 -7.51 -16.94 2.84
C ALA A 214 -6.02 -17.22 3.05
N GLY A 215 -5.32 -16.45 3.89
CA GLY A 215 -3.88 -16.59 4.11
C GLY A 215 -3.47 -17.98 4.60
N PRO A 216 -3.95 -18.45 5.76
CA PRO A 216 -3.61 -19.78 6.30
C PRO A 216 -4.11 -20.93 5.40
N ILE A 217 -5.33 -20.81 4.86
CA ILE A 217 -5.92 -21.83 4.00
C ILE A 217 -5.09 -22.00 2.73
N SER A 218 -4.79 -20.93 2.03
CA SER A 218 -3.99 -20.97 0.81
C SER A 218 -2.54 -21.35 1.08
N GLY A 219 -1.98 -20.94 2.21
CA GLY A 219 -0.67 -21.39 2.68
C GLY A 219 -0.60 -22.91 2.80
N THR A 220 -1.53 -23.50 3.53
CA THR A 220 -1.62 -24.96 3.72
C THR A 220 -1.88 -25.70 2.41
N LEU A 221 -2.81 -25.21 1.59
CA LEU A 221 -3.12 -25.80 0.29
C LEU A 221 -1.95 -25.67 -0.69
N SER A 222 -1.21 -24.59 -0.63
CA SER A 222 -0.03 -24.38 -1.48
C SER A 222 1.11 -25.35 -1.18
N ASP A 223 1.21 -25.85 0.04
CA ASP A 223 2.17 -26.88 0.42
C ASP A 223 1.88 -28.22 -0.28
N ARG A 224 0.60 -28.51 -0.58
CA ARG A 224 0.17 -29.74 -1.26
C ARG A 224 0.11 -29.61 -2.78
N PHE A 225 -0.47 -28.52 -3.28
CA PHE A 225 -0.79 -28.32 -4.70
C PHE A 225 0.18 -27.36 -5.41
N GLY A 226 1.12 -26.78 -4.66
CA GLY A 226 2.12 -25.84 -5.20
C GLY A 226 1.65 -24.39 -5.15
N ALA A 227 2.58 -23.51 -4.84
CA ALA A 227 2.34 -22.09 -4.63
C ALA A 227 1.92 -21.32 -5.89
N ARG A 228 2.25 -21.85 -7.10
CA ARG A 228 1.98 -21.19 -8.38
C ARG A 228 0.50 -20.94 -8.61
N LEU A 229 -0.34 -21.95 -8.41
CA LEU A 229 -1.77 -21.86 -8.67
C LEU A 229 -2.43 -20.81 -7.76
N PHE A 230 -2.21 -20.93 -6.45
CA PHE A 230 -2.83 -20.05 -5.46
C PHE A 230 -2.40 -18.60 -5.62
N ALA A 231 -1.11 -18.34 -5.83
CA ALA A 231 -0.61 -16.99 -6.03
C ALA A 231 -1.15 -16.35 -7.33
N THR A 232 -1.25 -17.13 -8.42
CA THR A 232 -1.80 -16.63 -9.68
C THR A 232 -3.30 -16.33 -9.56
N VAL A 233 -4.07 -17.27 -9.03
CA VAL A 233 -5.53 -17.08 -8.82
C VAL A 233 -5.79 -15.93 -7.85
N GLY A 234 -5.01 -15.83 -6.78
CA GLY A 234 -5.12 -14.71 -5.83
C GLY A 234 -4.98 -13.35 -6.50
N LEU A 235 -3.96 -13.16 -7.35
CA LEU A 235 -3.77 -11.89 -8.08
C LEU A 235 -4.83 -11.66 -9.18
N LEU A 236 -5.35 -12.71 -9.80
CA LEU A 236 -6.48 -12.59 -10.73
C LEU A 236 -7.74 -12.12 -10.00
N ILE A 237 -8.03 -12.66 -8.81
CA ILE A 237 -9.14 -12.19 -7.98
C ILE A 237 -8.94 -10.71 -7.64
N VAL A 238 -7.74 -10.30 -7.21
CA VAL A 238 -7.43 -8.89 -6.91
C VAL A 238 -7.61 -8.01 -8.15
N SER A 239 -7.16 -8.45 -9.33
CA SER A 239 -7.38 -7.70 -10.58
C SER A 239 -8.87 -7.54 -10.89
N VAL A 240 -9.67 -8.60 -10.74
CA VAL A 240 -11.11 -8.55 -10.92
C VAL A 240 -11.77 -7.59 -9.92
N THR A 241 -11.33 -7.57 -8.66
CA THR A 241 -11.89 -6.65 -7.65
C THR A 241 -11.63 -5.19 -8.00
N PHE A 242 -10.49 -4.84 -8.58
CA PHE A 242 -10.26 -3.49 -9.10
C PHE A 242 -11.23 -3.13 -10.22
N VAL A 243 -11.51 -4.07 -11.13
CA VAL A 243 -12.52 -3.87 -12.18
C VAL A 243 -13.93 -3.72 -11.59
N LEU A 244 -14.27 -4.50 -10.57
CA LEU A 244 -15.56 -4.37 -9.90
C LEU A 244 -15.70 -3.03 -9.16
N LEU A 245 -14.62 -2.49 -8.59
CA LEU A 245 -14.63 -1.16 -7.98
C LEU A 245 -14.87 -0.03 -8.99
N LEU A 246 -14.52 -0.23 -10.27
CA LEU A 246 -14.86 0.72 -11.34
C LEU A 246 -16.36 0.78 -11.65
N LEU A 247 -17.06 -0.31 -11.38
CA LEU A 247 -18.48 -0.46 -11.77
C LEU A 247 -19.44 0.02 -10.69
N ILE A 248 -18.99 0.24 -9.46
CA ILE A 248 -19.85 0.78 -8.40
C ILE A 248 -19.89 2.31 -8.48
N PRO A 249 -21.06 2.94 -8.25
CA PRO A 249 -21.19 4.39 -8.22
C PRO A 249 -20.43 4.98 -7.03
N VAL A 250 -20.11 6.29 -7.08
CA VAL A 250 -19.44 6.98 -5.97
C VAL A 250 -20.22 6.85 -4.67
N ASN A 251 -21.56 6.95 -4.77
CA ASN A 251 -22.49 6.75 -3.66
C ASN A 251 -23.06 5.32 -3.70
N PHE A 252 -22.17 4.34 -3.43
CA PHE A 252 -22.49 2.92 -3.48
C PHE A 252 -23.30 2.45 -2.26
N GLU A 253 -24.00 1.34 -2.44
CA GLU A 253 -24.57 0.59 -1.32
C GLU A 253 -23.47 -0.20 -0.60
N TYR A 254 -23.36 -0.08 0.73
CA TYR A 254 -22.26 -0.66 1.50
C TYR A 254 -22.03 -2.16 1.25
N TRP A 255 -23.10 -2.94 1.04
CA TRP A 255 -22.94 -4.39 0.80
C TRP A 255 -22.14 -4.71 -0.47
N GLN A 256 -22.24 -3.88 -1.53
CA GLN A 256 -21.46 -4.03 -2.76
C GLN A 256 -19.98 -3.82 -2.47
N PHE A 257 -19.67 -2.73 -1.79
CA PHE A 257 -18.32 -2.40 -1.34
C PHE A 257 -17.73 -3.49 -0.44
N ALA A 258 -18.51 -3.99 0.53
CA ALA A 258 -18.09 -5.03 1.47
C ALA A 258 -17.74 -6.35 0.77
N ILE A 259 -18.56 -6.77 -0.21
CA ILE A 259 -18.28 -7.99 -0.99
C ILE A 259 -17.01 -7.81 -1.83
N ILE A 260 -16.87 -6.69 -2.55
CA ILE A 260 -15.72 -6.45 -3.42
C ILE A 260 -14.43 -6.36 -2.61
N THR A 261 -14.44 -5.61 -1.51
CA THR A 261 -13.26 -5.49 -0.64
C THR A 261 -12.95 -6.80 0.08
N GLY A 262 -13.96 -7.57 0.48
CA GLY A 262 -13.79 -8.92 1.02
C GLY A 262 -13.13 -9.86 0.03
N LEU A 263 -13.55 -9.84 -1.24
CA LEU A 263 -12.91 -10.59 -2.32
C LEU A 263 -11.47 -10.13 -2.56
N SER A 264 -11.19 -8.82 -2.50
CA SER A 264 -9.82 -8.29 -2.59
C SER A 264 -8.94 -8.83 -1.47
N GLY A 265 -9.48 -8.90 -0.24
CA GLY A 265 -8.81 -9.51 0.90
C GLY A 265 -8.52 -11.00 0.69
N LEU A 266 -9.52 -11.76 0.24
CA LEU A 266 -9.35 -13.19 -0.12
C LEU A 266 -8.25 -13.37 -1.16
N GLY A 267 -8.29 -12.63 -2.26
CA GLY A 267 -7.27 -12.68 -3.31
C GLY A 267 -5.87 -12.36 -2.80
N SER A 268 -5.74 -11.30 -1.99
CA SER A 268 -4.47 -10.89 -1.39
C SER A 268 -3.91 -11.94 -0.41
N GLY A 269 -4.77 -12.58 0.38
CA GLY A 269 -4.41 -13.68 1.27
C GLY A 269 -3.95 -14.92 0.49
N MET A 270 -4.69 -15.26 -0.57
CA MET A 270 -4.34 -16.36 -1.47
C MET A 270 -2.99 -16.15 -2.17
N PHE A 271 -2.59 -14.90 -2.40
CA PHE A 271 -1.29 -14.57 -3.00
C PHE A 271 -0.16 -14.56 -1.96
N GLY A 272 -0.35 -13.92 -0.81
CA GLY A 272 0.73 -13.51 0.09
C GLY A 272 1.57 -14.67 0.64
N ALA A 273 0.93 -15.64 1.28
CA ALA A 273 1.61 -16.78 1.91
C ALA A 273 2.28 -17.71 0.86
N PRO A 274 1.57 -18.14 -0.22
CA PRO A 274 2.19 -18.97 -1.25
C PRO A 274 3.34 -18.27 -1.98
N ASN A 275 3.26 -16.97 -2.22
CA ASN A 275 4.34 -16.23 -2.88
C ASN A 275 5.61 -16.17 -2.02
N ARG A 276 5.47 -15.91 -0.70
CA ARG A 276 6.61 -15.95 0.23
C ARG A 276 7.23 -17.34 0.32
N SER A 277 6.41 -18.39 0.43
CA SER A 277 6.89 -19.77 0.40
C SER A 277 7.69 -20.06 -0.88
N ALA A 278 7.20 -19.59 -2.03
CA ALA A 278 7.90 -19.76 -3.30
C ALA A 278 9.26 -19.05 -3.35
N ILE A 279 9.36 -17.83 -2.82
CA ILE A 279 10.64 -17.09 -2.72
C ILE A 279 11.62 -17.89 -1.85
N MET A 280 11.19 -18.32 -0.66
CA MET A 280 12.06 -19.04 0.28
C MET A 280 12.50 -20.42 -0.23
N ASN A 281 11.63 -21.11 -0.96
CA ASN A 281 11.94 -22.44 -1.51
C ASN A 281 12.78 -22.37 -2.80
N SER A 282 12.88 -21.21 -3.44
CA SER A 282 13.67 -21.03 -4.67
C SER A 282 15.16 -20.84 -4.43
N VAL A 283 15.59 -20.62 -3.18
CA VAL A 283 16.99 -20.33 -2.81
C VAL A 283 17.54 -21.38 -1.85
N PRO A 284 18.87 -21.61 -1.83
CA PRO A 284 19.54 -22.44 -0.84
C PRO A 284 19.28 -21.98 0.59
N ALA A 285 19.36 -22.89 1.57
CA ALA A 285 19.13 -22.58 2.97
C ALA A 285 20.06 -21.45 3.50
N SER A 286 21.32 -21.45 3.06
CA SER A 286 22.32 -20.43 3.42
C SER A 286 21.96 -19.02 2.94
N GLU A 287 21.11 -18.87 1.91
CA GLU A 287 20.77 -17.57 1.29
C GLU A 287 19.36 -17.09 1.66
N ARG A 288 18.59 -17.86 2.43
CA ARG A 288 17.21 -17.52 2.82
C ARG A 288 17.11 -16.22 3.61
N GLY A 289 18.09 -15.91 4.46
CA GLY A 289 18.14 -14.66 5.20
C GLY A 289 18.24 -13.46 4.26
N ALA A 290 19.18 -13.50 3.29
CA ALA A 290 19.32 -12.48 2.25
C ALA A 290 18.06 -12.38 1.38
N ALA A 291 17.53 -13.51 0.90
CA ALA A 291 16.32 -13.56 0.09
C ALA A 291 15.10 -12.98 0.82
N SER A 292 14.95 -13.25 2.11
CA SER A 292 13.89 -12.69 2.95
C SER A 292 14.05 -11.18 3.12
N GLY A 293 15.26 -10.70 3.35
CA GLY A 293 15.59 -9.27 3.43
C GLY A 293 15.25 -8.54 2.13
N MET A 294 15.69 -9.10 1.00
CA MET A 294 15.42 -8.56 -0.33
C MET A 294 13.91 -8.51 -0.62
N ALA A 295 13.19 -9.59 -0.38
CA ALA A 295 11.74 -9.63 -0.57
C ALA A 295 11.01 -8.62 0.34
N GLY A 296 11.45 -8.45 1.58
CA GLY A 296 10.93 -7.44 2.50
C GLY A 296 11.18 -6.01 2.02
N THR A 297 12.38 -5.73 1.51
CA THR A 297 12.74 -4.42 0.96
C THR A 297 11.91 -4.09 -0.29
N VAL A 298 11.77 -5.05 -1.21
CA VAL A 298 10.94 -4.92 -2.42
C VAL A 298 9.48 -4.64 -2.04
N LEU A 299 8.93 -5.36 -1.05
CA LEU A 299 7.57 -5.15 -0.55
C LEU A 299 7.38 -3.75 0.03
N ASN A 300 8.30 -3.30 0.89
CA ASN A 300 8.21 -1.98 1.53
C ASN A 300 8.40 -0.85 0.53
N ALA A 301 9.36 -0.96 -0.39
CA ALA A 301 9.56 -0.01 -1.47
C ALA A 301 8.30 0.08 -2.36
N GLY A 302 7.71 -1.06 -2.73
CA GLY A 302 6.46 -1.10 -3.49
C GLY A 302 5.30 -0.42 -2.76
N THR A 303 5.13 -0.67 -1.46
CA THR A 303 4.09 -0.02 -0.66
C THR A 303 4.31 1.49 -0.55
N SER A 304 5.55 1.94 -0.37
CA SER A 304 5.86 3.38 -0.30
C SER A 304 5.63 4.08 -1.64
N LEU A 305 6.06 3.45 -2.74
CA LEU A 305 5.82 3.98 -4.09
C LEU A 305 4.34 4.02 -4.46
N SER A 306 3.53 3.11 -3.93
CA SER A 306 2.11 3.00 -4.27
C SER A 306 1.31 4.24 -3.90
N ILE A 307 1.57 4.81 -2.72
CA ILE A 307 0.84 6.00 -2.24
C ILE A 307 1.09 7.18 -3.19
N GLY A 308 2.37 7.45 -3.50
CA GLY A 308 2.73 8.53 -4.42
C GLY A 308 2.17 8.29 -5.83
N LEU A 309 2.34 7.08 -6.36
CA LEU A 309 1.88 6.73 -7.71
C LEU A 309 0.36 6.87 -7.85
N PHE A 310 -0.41 6.24 -6.95
CA PHE A 310 -1.87 6.26 -7.07
C PHE A 310 -2.47 7.62 -6.75
N PHE A 311 -1.88 8.34 -5.79
CA PHE A 311 -2.31 9.71 -5.54
C PHE A 311 -2.02 10.63 -6.73
N SER A 312 -0.88 10.45 -7.41
CA SER A 312 -0.58 11.17 -8.64
C SER A 312 -1.57 10.88 -9.76
N LEU A 313 -1.94 9.61 -9.94
CA LEU A 313 -2.94 9.19 -10.92
C LEU A 313 -4.33 9.75 -10.58
N LEU A 314 -4.71 9.74 -9.30
CA LEU A 314 -5.96 10.33 -8.82
C LEU A 314 -6.01 11.82 -9.15
N ILE A 315 -4.95 12.56 -8.78
CA ILE A 315 -4.87 14.01 -9.04
C ILE A 315 -4.88 14.32 -10.53
N ALA A 316 -4.20 13.52 -11.36
CA ALA A 316 -4.22 13.69 -12.80
C ALA A 316 -5.63 13.51 -13.39
N GLY A 317 -6.38 12.51 -12.93
CA GLY A 317 -7.77 12.31 -13.34
C GLY A 317 -8.69 13.43 -12.84
N LEU A 318 -8.55 13.80 -11.58
CA LEU A 318 -9.35 14.86 -10.96
C LEU A 318 -9.13 16.21 -11.66
N ALA A 319 -7.91 16.52 -12.06
CA ALA A 319 -7.57 17.78 -12.71
C ALA A 319 -8.32 18.03 -14.03
N THR A 320 -8.82 16.97 -14.67
CA THR A 320 -9.54 17.08 -15.95
C THR A 320 -10.99 17.51 -15.79
N SER A 321 -11.69 17.08 -14.75
CA SER A 321 -13.14 17.29 -14.57
C SER A 321 -13.48 18.21 -13.39
N LEU A 322 -12.59 18.38 -12.42
CA LEU A 322 -12.83 19.20 -11.23
C LEU A 322 -13.16 20.68 -11.53
N PRO A 323 -12.45 21.39 -12.44
CA PRO A 323 -12.75 22.79 -12.70
C PRO A 323 -14.18 23.00 -13.20
N ASP A 324 -14.66 22.17 -14.11
CA ASP A 324 -15.99 22.26 -14.67
C ASP A 324 -17.06 21.90 -13.64
N ALA A 325 -16.84 20.86 -12.83
CA ALA A 325 -17.74 20.49 -11.74
C ALA A 325 -17.85 21.60 -10.69
N MET A 326 -16.74 22.20 -10.29
CA MET A 326 -16.71 23.33 -9.34
C MET A 326 -17.48 24.53 -9.89
N LYS A 327 -17.19 24.92 -11.14
CA LYS A 327 -17.86 26.04 -11.78
C LYS A 327 -19.36 25.80 -11.92
N SER A 328 -19.78 24.66 -12.41
CA SER A 328 -21.20 24.35 -12.61
C SER A 328 -21.95 24.22 -11.29
N GLY A 329 -21.39 23.54 -10.29
CA GLY A 329 -22.02 23.38 -8.99
C GLY A 329 -22.17 24.69 -8.22
N LEU A 330 -21.19 25.59 -8.27
CA LEU A 330 -21.26 26.92 -7.63
C LEU A 330 -22.28 27.81 -8.35
N THR A 331 -22.27 27.84 -9.68
CA THR A 331 -23.22 28.65 -10.45
C THR A 331 -24.67 28.18 -10.30
N ALA A 332 -24.90 26.89 -10.12
CA ALA A 332 -26.23 26.33 -9.84
C ALA A 332 -26.85 26.86 -8.54
N HIS A 333 -26.02 27.32 -7.59
CA HIS A 333 -26.43 27.95 -6.34
C HIS A 333 -26.30 29.50 -6.36
N GLY A 334 -26.30 30.09 -7.56
CA GLY A 334 -26.34 31.54 -7.74
C GLY A 334 -24.99 32.26 -7.54
N VAL A 335 -23.87 31.54 -7.39
CA VAL A 335 -22.55 32.18 -7.33
C VAL A 335 -22.22 32.80 -8.69
N PRO A 336 -21.79 34.08 -8.76
CA PRO A 336 -21.41 34.72 -10.02
C PRO A 336 -20.33 33.92 -10.76
N ALA A 337 -20.45 33.87 -12.11
CA ALA A 337 -19.58 33.07 -12.94
C ALA A 337 -18.08 33.36 -12.77
N ASP A 338 -17.73 34.64 -12.53
CA ASP A 338 -16.34 35.06 -12.33
C ASP A 338 -15.80 34.55 -10.99
N ALA A 339 -16.58 34.63 -9.91
CA ALA A 339 -16.21 34.09 -8.60
C ALA A 339 -16.13 32.55 -8.64
N ALA A 340 -17.07 31.89 -9.30
CA ALA A 340 -17.03 30.44 -9.50
C ALA A 340 -15.81 29.99 -10.31
N ALA A 341 -15.41 30.76 -11.35
CA ALA A 341 -14.23 30.48 -12.16
C ALA A 341 -12.92 30.63 -11.36
N GLN A 342 -12.85 31.59 -10.44
CA GLN A 342 -11.68 31.73 -9.54
C GLN A 342 -11.55 30.53 -8.59
N ILE A 343 -12.67 30.09 -8.00
CA ILE A 343 -12.66 28.94 -7.10
C ILE A 343 -12.37 27.64 -7.87
N ALA A 344 -12.83 27.52 -9.12
CA ALA A 344 -12.53 26.38 -9.98
C ALA A 344 -11.03 26.22 -10.31
N GLN A 345 -10.21 27.23 -10.08
CA GLN A 345 -8.75 27.16 -10.22
C GLN A 345 -8.03 26.58 -8.98
N LEU A 346 -8.78 26.16 -7.96
CA LEU A 346 -8.17 25.50 -6.80
C LEU A 346 -7.39 24.27 -7.24
N PRO A 347 -6.17 24.08 -6.68
CA PRO A 347 -5.40 22.89 -6.97
C PRO A 347 -6.18 21.60 -6.60
N PRO A 348 -6.25 20.60 -7.49
CA PRO A 348 -6.96 19.36 -7.21
C PRO A 348 -6.51 18.65 -5.93
N VAL A 349 -5.22 18.73 -5.62
CA VAL A 349 -4.65 18.19 -4.39
C VAL A 349 -5.27 18.85 -3.14
N GLY A 350 -5.43 20.17 -3.17
CA GLY A 350 -6.07 20.92 -2.08
C GLY A 350 -7.53 20.52 -1.87
N SER A 351 -8.26 20.30 -2.96
CA SER A 351 -9.66 19.87 -2.92
C SER A 351 -9.84 18.47 -2.31
N VAL A 352 -8.97 17.51 -2.68
CA VAL A 352 -8.99 16.16 -2.09
C VAL A 352 -8.67 16.21 -0.60
N PHE A 353 -7.65 16.99 -0.19
CA PHE A 353 -7.32 17.15 1.22
C PHE A 353 -8.39 17.90 2.01
N ALA A 354 -9.03 18.90 1.43
CA ALA A 354 -10.14 19.60 2.07
C ALA A 354 -11.28 18.65 2.41
N ALA A 355 -11.69 17.81 1.44
CA ALA A 355 -12.69 16.79 1.68
C ALA A 355 -12.23 15.74 2.70
N PHE A 356 -11.01 15.24 2.57
CA PHE A 356 -10.44 14.25 3.49
C PHE A 356 -10.33 14.77 4.92
N LEU A 357 -10.05 16.05 5.10
CA LEU A 357 -9.99 16.72 6.41
C LEU A 357 -11.37 17.23 6.89
N GLY A 358 -12.43 17.06 6.10
CA GLY A 358 -13.80 17.52 6.42
C GLY A 358 -13.96 19.01 6.40
N TYR A 359 -13.13 19.67 5.67
CA TYR A 359 -13.16 21.09 5.54
C TYR A 359 -13.92 21.49 4.27
N ASN A 360 -14.97 22.32 4.44
CA ASN A 360 -15.64 22.92 3.30
C ASN A 360 -14.94 24.25 2.97
N PRO A 361 -14.14 24.35 1.89
CA PRO A 361 -13.40 25.55 1.56
C PRO A 361 -14.27 26.70 1.05
N ILE A 362 -15.51 26.43 0.65
CA ILE A 362 -16.40 27.40 -0.03
C ILE A 362 -16.65 28.61 0.84
N GLN A 363 -16.95 28.41 2.13
CA GLN A 363 -17.16 29.52 3.06
C GLN A 363 -15.93 30.43 3.19
N THR A 364 -14.76 29.84 3.29
CA THR A 364 -13.49 30.58 3.42
C THR A 364 -13.11 31.34 2.15
N LEU A 365 -13.47 30.78 0.99
CA LEU A 365 -13.14 31.36 -0.31
C LEU A 365 -14.16 32.43 -0.75
N LEU A 366 -15.44 32.20 -0.50
CA LEU A 366 -16.50 33.17 -0.86
C LEU A 366 -16.76 34.24 0.19
N GLY A 367 -16.46 33.97 1.49
CA GLY A 367 -16.68 34.92 2.58
C GLY A 367 -16.04 36.29 2.33
N PRO A 368 -14.74 36.35 2.04
CA PRO A 368 -14.06 37.64 1.79
C PRO A 368 -14.54 38.38 0.54
N THR A 369 -15.19 37.71 -0.39
CA THR A 369 -15.70 38.32 -1.64
C THR A 369 -17.04 39.02 -1.46
N GLY A 370 -17.72 38.83 -0.31
CA GLY A 370 -19.08 39.36 -0.09
C GLY A 370 -20.18 38.68 -0.93
N VAL A 371 -19.84 37.68 -1.72
CA VAL A 371 -20.81 36.97 -2.59
C VAL A 371 -21.88 36.28 -1.77
N LEU A 372 -21.51 35.70 -0.62
CA LEU A 372 -22.47 35.01 0.26
C LEU A 372 -23.55 35.93 0.83
N ASP A 373 -23.24 37.24 0.99
CA ASP A 373 -24.18 38.20 1.54
C ASP A 373 -25.29 38.60 0.56
N HIS A 374 -25.10 38.28 -0.73
CA HIS A 374 -26.05 38.58 -1.81
C HIS A 374 -26.84 37.37 -2.27
N LEU A 375 -26.57 36.18 -1.73
CA LEU A 375 -27.28 34.96 -2.07
C LEU A 375 -28.48 34.71 -1.14
N PRO A 376 -29.50 33.98 -1.60
CA PRO A 376 -30.58 33.50 -0.75
C PRO A 376 -30.03 32.67 0.43
N ALA A 377 -30.66 32.81 1.60
CA ALA A 377 -30.22 32.09 2.80
C ALA A 377 -30.20 30.54 2.62
N SER A 378 -31.12 30.03 1.77
CA SER A 378 -31.15 28.60 1.39
C SER A 378 -29.87 28.15 0.66
N ASP A 379 -29.39 28.98 -0.29
CA ASP A 379 -28.21 28.69 -1.09
C ASP A 379 -26.93 28.83 -0.26
N VAL A 380 -26.87 29.85 0.63
CA VAL A 380 -25.76 29.99 1.57
C VAL A 380 -25.68 28.78 2.50
N ALA A 381 -26.82 28.31 3.05
CA ALA A 381 -26.87 27.14 3.91
C ALA A 381 -26.46 25.87 3.15
N ALA A 382 -26.83 25.73 1.89
CA ALA A 382 -26.42 24.62 1.04
C ALA A 382 -24.90 24.67 0.78
N LEU A 383 -24.37 25.80 0.26
CA LEU A 383 -22.96 25.98 -0.09
C LEU A 383 -22.01 25.80 1.08
N THR A 384 -22.42 26.24 2.28
CA THR A 384 -21.59 26.12 3.50
C THR A 384 -21.82 24.83 4.28
N GLY A 385 -22.79 24.02 3.86
CA GLY A 385 -23.10 22.72 4.47
C GLY A 385 -21.99 21.70 4.30
N ASN A 386 -21.91 20.77 5.25
CA ASN A 386 -20.86 19.73 5.28
C ASN A 386 -20.94 18.70 4.13
N GLN A 387 -22.09 18.58 3.49
CA GLN A 387 -22.31 17.63 2.40
C GLN A 387 -22.06 18.24 1.02
N PHE A 388 -22.12 19.56 0.89
CA PHE A 388 -21.99 20.22 -0.41
C PHE A 388 -20.66 19.93 -1.09
N PHE A 389 -19.56 20.16 -0.38
CA PHE A 389 -18.25 19.99 -0.97
C PHE A 389 -17.90 18.54 -1.32
N PRO A 390 -18.17 17.54 -0.46
CA PRO A 390 -18.06 16.12 -0.82
C PRO A 390 -18.92 15.73 -2.03
N GLN A 391 -20.15 16.25 -2.13
CA GLN A 391 -21.03 16.00 -3.27
C GLN A 391 -20.48 16.63 -4.56
N LEU A 392 -19.98 17.85 -4.47
CA LEU A 392 -19.45 18.62 -5.60
C LEU A 392 -18.25 17.92 -6.25
N ILE A 393 -17.35 17.34 -5.43
CA ILE A 393 -16.14 16.69 -5.94
C ILE A 393 -16.34 15.19 -6.21
N SER A 394 -17.50 14.62 -5.92
CA SER A 394 -17.74 13.17 -5.98
C SER A 394 -17.51 12.58 -7.37
N GLU A 395 -18.08 13.19 -8.42
CA GLU A 395 -17.89 12.73 -9.81
C GLU A 395 -16.43 12.90 -10.29
N PRO A 396 -15.81 14.10 -10.18
CA PRO A 396 -14.40 14.24 -10.49
C PRO A 396 -13.48 13.26 -9.75
N PHE A 397 -13.78 12.97 -8.49
CA PHE A 397 -13.05 11.98 -7.71
C PHE A 397 -13.22 10.57 -8.28
N HIS A 398 -14.41 10.23 -8.74
CA HIS A 398 -14.66 8.94 -9.42
C HIS A 398 -13.84 8.81 -10.70
N ASP A 399 -13.78 9.86 -11.53
CA ASP A 399 -12.95 9.86 -12.73
C ASP A 399 -11.47 9.58 -12.41
N GLY A 400 -10.98 10.21 -11.34
CA GLY A 400 -9.64 9.92 -10.82
C GLY A 400 -9.48 8.47 -10.35
N LEU A 401 -10.46 7.92 -9.64
CA LEU A 401 -10.45 6.52 -9.20
C LEU A 401 -10.47 5.53 -10.36
N VAL A 402 -11.15 5.85 -11.47
CA VAL A 402 -11.16 5.02 -12.69
C VAL A 402 -9.74 4.80 -13.18
N ILE A 403 -8.94 5.86 -13.29
CA ILE A 403 -7.54 5.76 -13.73
C ILE A 403 -6.72 4.91 -12.75
N VAL A 404 -6.89 5.16 -11.45
CA VAL A 404 -6.18 4.45 -10.37
C VAL A 404 -6.50 2.95 -10.40
N PHE A 405 -7.78 2.59 -10.42
CA PHE A 405 -8.20 1.19 -10.35
C PHE A 405 -7.88 0.43 -11.64
N LEU A 406 -7.95 1.09 -12.80
CA LEU A 406 -7.52 0.49 -14.06
C LEU A 406 -6.01 0.18 -14.05
N ALA A 407 -5.18 1.13 -13.61
CA ALA A 407 -3.75 0.92 -13.45
C ALA A 407 -3.46 -0.24 -12.47
N ALA A 408 -4.15 -0.28 -11.33
CA ALA A 408 -4.00 -1.33 -10.34
C ALA A 408 -4.46 -2.71 -10.85
N ALA A 409 -5.53 -2.77 -11.63
CA ALA A 409 -6.00 -4.00 -12.29
C ALA A 409 -4.96 -4.54 -13.27
N ILE A 410 -4.40 -3.67 -14.12
CA ILE A 410 -3.34 -4.02 -15.07
C ILE A 410 -2.09 -4.52 -14.32
N MET A 411 -1.66 -3.82 -13.27
CA MET A 411 -0.50 -4.22 -12.47
C MET A 411 -0.72 -5.58 -11.80
N SER A 412 -1.91 -5.81 -11.25
CA SER A 412 -2.27 -7.10 -10.64
C SER A 412 -2.31 -8.24 -11.67
N LEU A 413 -2.80 -7.95 -12.89
CA LEU A 413 -2.80 -8.90 -14.01
C LEU A 413 -1.36 -9.24 -14.44
N ILE A 414 -0.49 -8.25 -14.60
CA ILE A 414 0.93 -8.47 -14.89
C ILE A 414 1.58 -9.29 -13.77
N GLY A 415 1.27 -9.01 -12.51
CA GLY A 415 1.71 -9.80 -11.37
C GLY A 415 1.22 -11.26 -11.42
N ALA A 416 -0.03 -11.48 -11.83
CA ALA A 416 -0.58 -12.82 -12.04
C ALA A 416 0.16 -13.57 -13.16
N ILE A 417 0.46 -12.90 -14.27
CA ILE A 417 1.25 -13.46 -15.37
C ILE A 417 2.67 -13.80 -14.88
N ALA A 418 3.33 -12.89 -14.15
CA ALA A 418 4.64 -13.15 -13.55
C ALA A 418 4.59 -14.39 -12.63
N SER A 419 3.57 -14.49 -11.78
CA SER A 419 3.36 -15.67 -10.95
C SER A 419 3.12 -16.95 -11.75
N LEU A 420 2.43 -16.86 -12.89
CA LEU A 420 2.17 -17.99 -13.78
C LEU A 420 3.44 -18.48 -14.49
N VAL A 421 4.31 -17.57 -14.94
CA VAL A 421 5.53 -17.90 -15.69
C VAL A 421 6.75 -18.22 -14.83
N ARG A 422 6.66 -18.19 -13.52
CA ARG A 422 7.80 -18.48 -12.60
C ARG A 422 8.36 -19.89 -12.68
N GLY A 423 7.66 -20.85 -13.33
CA GLY A 423 8.10 -22.23 -13.48
C GLY A 423 7.41 -23.21 -12.52
N ARG A 424 7.70 -24.50 -12.70
CA ARG A 424 7.20 -25.60 -11.83
C ARG A 424 7.95 -25.61 -10.49
N HIS A 425 7.43 -26.36 -9.55
CA HIS A 425 7.93 -26.56 -8.18
C HIS A 425 9.45 -26.75 -8.16
N TYR A 426 10.18 -25.75 -7.68
CA TYR A 426 11.59 -25.85 -7.39
C TYR A 426 11.74 -25.83 -5.87
N VAL A 427 12.15 -26.95 -5.31
CA VAL A 427 12.53 -27.05 -3.90
C VAL A 427 14.02 -27.37 -3.91
N HIS A 428 14.86 -26.45 -3.46
CA HIS A 428 16.22 -26.82 -3.12
C HIS A 428 16.17 -27.90 -2.03
N ALA A 429 16.53 -29.13 -2.39
CA ALA A 429 16.69 -30.20 -1.43
C ALA A 429 17.66 -29.73 -0.35
N ALA A 430 17.24 -29.79 0.90
CA ALA A 430 18.19 -29.63 1.99
C ALA A 430 19.28 -30.66 1.79
N THR A 431 20.52 -30.23 1.61
CA THR A 431 21.69 -31.10 1.73
C THR A 431 21.53 -31.90 3.01
N ALA A 432 21.55 -33.21 2.91
CA ALA A 432 21.43 -34.09 4.07
C ALA A 432 22.40 -33.59 5.17
N PRO A 433 21.98 -33.55 6.44
CA PRO A 433 22.86 -33.15 7.51
C PRO A 433 24.12 -34.01 7.42
N VAL A 434 25.28 -33.35 7.35
CA VAL A 434 26.57 -34.02 7.46
C VAL A 434 26.52 -34.84 8.74
N PRO A 435 26.70 -36.16 8.69
CA PRO A 435 26.69 -36.97 9.89
C PRO A 435 27.76 -36.39 10.87
N VAL A 436 27.29 -36.01 12.04
CA VAL A 436 28.17 -35.60 13.12
C VAL A 436 29.01 -36.86 13.44
N VAL A 437 30.26 -36.89 12.99
CA VAL A 437 31.22 -37.88 13.41
C VAL A 437 31.40 -37.66 14.91
N SER A 438 30.76 -38.51 15.70
CA SER A 438 31.02 -38.59 17.12
C SER A 438 32.48 -39.00 17.29
N SER A 439 33.33 -38.05 17.66
CA SER A 439 34.69 -38.37 18.21
C SER A 439 34.47 -39.07 19.55
N ALA A 440 34.34 -40.39 19.48
CA ALA A 440 34.54 -41.23 20.65
C ALA A 440 36.04 -41.29 20.91
N SER A 441 36.48 -40.67 21.96
CA SER A 441 37.60 -41.11 22.82
C SER A 441 37.56 -40.29 24.11
#